data_b6be53c35bb29983d49624690b06f9aa
#
_entry.id   b6be53c35bb29983d49624690b06f9aa
#
_cell.length_a   1.000
_cell.length_b   1.000
_cell.length_c   1.000
_cell.angle_alpha   90.00
_cell.angle_beta   90.00
_cell.angle_gamma   90.00
#
_symmetry.space_group_name_H-M   'P 1'
#
loop_
_entity.id
_entity.type
_entity.pdbx_description
1 polymer ?
#
loop_
_entity_poly.entity_id
_entity_poly.type
_entity_poly.pdbx_seq_one_letter_code
_entity_poly.pdbx_strand_id
1 'polypeptide(L)'
;MNFLQTGQIIQKLRMNAGLTQEQLADKLFVSRELVSKWELGQRKPNMRELREMSSLFHVGIDDLIDTNELWDELASCFPSGQQLSAKRFTTFLDPFLRTLSERERSVFIRRYFSLEDVNEISEAFDITVNHVRVILTRTRKKLKVYMKGAANERQ
;
A
#
# COMPACT_ATOMS: atom_id res chain seq x y z
N MET A 1 2.18 13.87 -0.84
CA MET A 1 1.59 12.61 -1.31
C MET A 1 1.64 12.56 -2.82
N ASN A 2 2.54 11.81 -3.39
CA ASN A 2 2.69 11.80 -4.85
C ASN A 2 2.04 10.55 -5.48
N PHE A 3 0.71 10.45 -5.41
CA PHE A 3 -0.07 9.49 -6.20
C PHE A 3 0.25 9.56 -7.70
N LEU A 4 0.80 10.69 -8.13
CA LEU A 4 1.29 10.95 -9.48
C LEU A 4 2.47 10.03 -9.86
N GLN A 5 3.31 9.60 -8.91
CA GLN A 5 4.52 8.86 -9.25
C GLN A 5 4.23 7.43 -9.72
N THR A 6 3.45 6.65 -8.98
CA THR A 6 3.04 5.30 -9.43
C THR A 6 2.24 5.37 -10.73
N GLY A 7 1.31 6.32 -10.85
CA GLY A 7 0.54 6.53 -12.07
C GLY A 7 1.41 6.90 -13.27
N GLN A 8 2.40 7.77 -13.08
CA GLN A 8 3.36 8.14 -14.12
C GLN A 8 4.26 6.98 -14.55
N ILE A 9 4.66 6.13 -13.59
CA ILE A 9 5.43 4.92 -13.90
C ILE A 9 4.60 3.97 -14.77
N ILE A 10 3.35 3.72 -14.39
CA ILE A 10 2.42 2.87 -15.16
C ILE A 10 2.24 3.43 -16.56
N GLN A 11 1.96 4.73 -16.69
CA GLN A 11 1.80 5.41 -17.97
C GLN A 11 3.05 5.26 -18.84
N LYS A 12 4.24 5.49 -18.26
CA LYS A 12 5.52 5.38 -18.98
C LYS A 12 5.77 3.96 -19.48
N LEU A 13 5.53 2.95 -18.63
CA LEU A 13 5.69 1.53 -19.01
C LEU A 13 4.70 1.16 -20.12
N ARG A 14 3.45 1.58 -20.01
CA ARG A 14 2.44 1.37 -21.06
C ARG A 14 2.86 1.98 -22.39
N MET A 15 3.29 3.24 -22.36
CA MET A 15 3.73 3.95 -23.59
C MET A 15 4.98 3.30 -24.18
N ASN A 16 5.94 2.89 -23.38
CA ASN A 16 7.14 2.18 -23.85
C ASN A 16 6.79 0.81 -24.48
N ALA A 17 5.74 0.16 -24.00
CA ALA A 17 5.22 -1.07 -24.60
C ALA A 17 4.33 -0.83 -25.84
N GLY A 18 4.12 0.42 -26.24
CA GLY A 18 3.28 0.78 -27.38
C GLY A 18 1.79 0.53 -27.19
N LEU A 19 1.32 0.43 -25.94
CA LEU A 19 -0.06 0.11 -25.60
C LEU A 19 -0.90 1.37 -25.39
N THR A 20 -2.17 1.34 -25.83
CA THR A 20 -3.19 2.29 -25.40
C THR A 20 -3.70 1.94 -24.00
N GLN A 21 -4.41 2.87 -23.33
CA GLN A 21 -5.06 2.57 -22.05
C GLN A 21 -6.06 1.42 -22.18
N GLU A 22 -6.78 1.33 -23.28
CA GLU A 22 -7.73 0.26 -23.58
C GLU A 22 -7.03 -1.08 -23.74
N GLN A 23 -5.94 -1.13 -24.50
CA GLN A 23 -5.14 -2.34 -24.68
C GLN A 23 -4.50 -2.82 -23.39
N LEU A 24 -4.05 -1.91 -22.51
CA LEU A 24 -3.56 -2.27 -21.19
C LEU A 24 -4.69 -2.83 -20.31
N ALA A 25 -5.86 -2.20 -20.35
CA ALA A 25 -7.04 -2.64 -19.62
C ALA A 25 -7.46 -4.06 -20.02
N ASP A 26 -7.52 -4.35 -21.32
CA ASP A 26 -7.83 -5.68 -21.85
C ASP A 26 -6.83 -6.75 -21.36
N LYS A 27 -5.53 -6.43 -21.37
CA LYS A 27 -4.47 -7.35 -20.91
C LYS A 27 -4.53 -7.64 -19.42
N LEU A 28 -5.00 -6.69 -18.62
CA LEU A 28 -5.13 -6.81 -17.17
C LEU A 28 -6.55 -7.22 -16.72
N PHE A 29 -7.47 -7.42 -17.66
CA PHE A 29 -8.88 -7.74 -17.40
C PHE A 29 -9.58 -6.73 -16.47
N VAL A 30 -9.31 -5.45 -16.71
CA VAL A 30 -9.90 -4.32 -15.99
C VAL A 30 -10.58 -3.33 -16.94
N SER A 31 -11.28 -2.33 -16.42
CA SER A 31 -11.85 -1.29 -17.27
C SER A 31 -10.80 -0.23 -17.68
N ARG A 32 -10.97 0.36 -18.87
CA ARG A 32 -10.14 1.49 -19.32
C ARG A 32 -10.16 2.65 -18.33
N GLU A 33 -11.32 2.92 -17.73
CA GLU A 33 -11.47 3.98 -16.72
C GLU A 33 -10.60 3.72 -15.49
N LEU A 34 -10.42 2.46 -15.10
CA LEU A 34 -9.56 2.10 -13.98
C LEU A 34 -8.09 2.39 -14.31
N VAL A 35 -7.63 2.04 -15.50
CA VAL A 35 -6.28 2.38 -15.99
C VAL A 35 -6.08 3.91 -16.01
N SER A 36 -7.06 4.65 -16.52
CA SER A 36 -7.02 6.12 -16.51
C SER A 36 -6.92 6.68 -15.09
N LYS A 37 -7.68 6.14 -14.13
CA LYS A 37 -7.62 6.56 -12.71
C LYS A 37 -6.27 6.26 -12.08
N TRP A 38 -5.63 5.14 -12.43
CA TRP A 38 -4.26 4.85 -11.97
C TRP A 38 -3.25 5.87 -12.50
N GLU A 39 -3.28 6.12 -13.81
CA GLU A 39 -2.34 7.05 -14.44
C GLU A 39 -2.51 8.50 -13.96
N LEU A 40 -3.74 8.90 -13.64
CA LEU A 40 -4.04 10.21 -13.07
C LEU A 40 -3.79 10.29 -11.55
N GLY A 41 -3.39 9.19 -10.91
CA GLY A 41 -3.19 9.14 -9.46
C GLY A 41 -4.48 9.27 -8.65
N GLN A 42 -5.66 9.06 -9.26
CA GLN A 42 -6.95 9.12 -8.59
C GLN A 42 -7.27 7.82 -7.83
N ARG A 43 -6.68 6.71 -8.26
CA ARG A 43 -6.76 5.41 -7.60
C ARG A 43 -5.40 4.70 -7.68
N LYS A 44 -5.05 3.93 -6.66
CA LYS A 44 -3.88 3.06 -6.68
C LYS A 44 -4.25 1.66 -7.17
N PRO A 45 -3.38 1.01 -7.95
CA PRO A 45 -3.51 -0.42 -8.19
C PRO A 45 -3.27 -1.18 -6.87
N ASN A 46 -4.02 -2.26 -6.67
CA ASN A 46 -3.78 -3.17 -5.56
C ASN A 46 -2.62 -4.15 -5.88
N MET A 47 -2.23 -4.99 -4.91
CA MET A 47 -1.11 -5.91 -5.08
C MET A 47 -1.32 -6.93 -6.22
N ARG A 48 -2.55 -7.35 -6.47
CA ARG A 48 -2.87 -8.26 -7.58
C ARG A 48 -2.61 -7.58 -8.92
N GLU A 49 -3.13 -6.38 -9.10
CA GLU A 49 -2.97 -5.57 -10.31
C GLU A 49 -1.48 -5.24 -10.55
N LEU A 50 -0.73 -4.92 -9.48
CA LEU A 50 0.72 -4.70 -9.56
C LEU A 50 1.49 -5.95 -10.00
N ARG A 51 1.12 -7.14 -9.51
CA ARG A 51 1.74 -8.40 -9.94
C ARG A 51 1.46 -8.70 -11.42
N GLU A 52 0.25 -8.46 -11.87
CA GLU A 52 -0.12 -8.63 -13.28
C GLU A 52 0.66 -7.66 -14.16
N MET A 53 0.79 -6.38 -13.76
CA MET A 53 1.62 -5.39 -14.46
C MET A 53 3.11 -5.74 -14.43
N SER A 54 3.64 -6.19 -13.29
CA SER A 54 5.02 -6.67 -13.15
C SER A 54 5.33 -7.78 -14.15
N SER A 55 4.44 -8.76 -14.27
CA SER A 55 4.58 -9.85 -15.25
C SER A 55 4.45 -9.35 -16.69
N LEU A 56 3.50 -8.46 -16.97
CA LEU A 56 3.25 -7.92 -18.31
C LEU A 56 4.42 -7.08 -18.83
N PHE A 57 4.98 -6.23 -17.97
CA PHE A 57 6.05 -5.31 -18.36
C PHE A 57 7.46 -5.85 -18.08
N HIS A 58 7.59 -7.04 -17.49
CA HIS A 58 8.86 -7.65 -17.08
C HIS A 58 9.70 -6.75 -16.16
N VAL A 59 9.06 -6.10 -15.20
CA VAL A 59 9.69 -5.22 -14.19
C VAL A 59 9.41 -5.76 -12.78
N GLY A 60 10.24 -5.36 -11.81
CA GLY A 60 9.96 -5.67 -10.41
C GLY A 60 8.72 -4.93 -9.89
N ILE A 61 8.04 -5.48 -8.89
CA ILE A 61 6.94 -4.77 -8.22
C ILE A 61 7.46 -3.48 -7.59
N ASP A 62 8.68 -3.50 -7.04
CA ASP A 62 9.33 -2.34 -6.45
C ASP A 62 9.56 -1.21 -7.47
N ASP A 63 9.69 -1.53 -8.76
CA ASP A 63 9.81 -0.55 -9.84
C ASP A 63 8.45 0.10 -10.20
N LEU A 64 7.34 -0.52 -9.81
CA LEU A 64 5.98 -0.04 -10.05
C LEU A 64 5.45 0.84 -8.92
N ILE A 65 5.99 0.67 -7.72
CA ILE A 65 5.51 1.33 -6.50
C ILE A 65 6.49 2.42 -6.10
N ASP A 66 5.99 3.62 -5.84
CA ASP A 66 6.73 4.53 -4.99
C ASP A 66 6.62 4.06 -3.53
N THR A 67 7.61 3.28 -3.09
CA THR A 67 7.69 2.76 -1.73
C THR A 67 7.69 3.87 -0.68
N ASN A 68 8.01 5.11 -1.04
CA ASN A 68 7.97 6.25 -0.13
C ASN A 68 6.55 6.56 0.35
N GLU A 69 5.52 6.34 -0.48
CA GLU A 69 4.14 6.64 -0.08
C GLU A 69 3.60 5.74 1.04
N LEU A 70 3.93 4.45 1.00
CA LEU A 70 3.53 3.50 2.04
C LEU A 70 4.21 3.83 3.37
N TRP A 71 5.47 4.25 3.26
CA TRP A 71 6.28 4.68 4.39
C TRP A 71 5.82 6.00 4.98
N ASP A 72 5.32 6.94 4.17
CA ASP A 72 4.85 8.25 4.65
C ASP A 72 3.64 8.13 5.58
N GLU A 73 2.67 7.24 5.28
CA GLU A 73 1.56 6.97 6.20
C GLU A 73 2.04 6.35 7.52
N LEU A 74 3.03 5.49 7.47
CA LEU A 74 3.59 4.81 8.64
C LEU A 74 4.76 5.57 9.28
N ALA A 75 5.43 6.45 8.54
CA ALA A 75 6.60 7.21 9.02
C ALA A 75 6.31 8.00 10.29
N SER A 76 5.09 8.54 10.42
CA SER A 76 4.65 9.23 11.63
C SER A 76 4.57 8.33 12.88
N CYS A 77 4.58 7.02 12.70
CA CYS A 77 4.57 6.03 13.78
C CYS A 77 5.96 5.76 14.35
N PHE A 78 7.03 6.18 13.65
CA PHE A 78 8.41 5.92 14.06
C PHE A 78 9.03 7.12 14.79
N PRO A 79 9.93 6.89 15.74
CA PRO A 79 10.69 7.96 16.37
C PRO A 79 11.50 8.76 15.35
N SER A 80 11.52 10.08 15.49
CA SER A 80 12.26 11.00 14.61
C SER A 80 13.72 10.62 14.52
N GLY A 81 14.25 10.47 13.30
CA GLY A 81 15.66 10.18 13.03
C GLY A 81 16.02 8.71 12.79
N GLN A 82 15.08 7.77 12.90
CA GLN A 82 15.31 6.38 12.51
C GLN A 82 14.83 6.13 11.08
N GLN A 83 15.75 6.14 10.13
CA GLN A 83 15.53 5.50 8.83
C GLN A 83 15.55 3.99 9.05
N LEU A 84 14.35 3.40 9.16
CA LEU A 84 14.24 1.94 9.24
C LEU A 84 14.43 1.36 7.84
N SER A 85 15.46 0.54 7.67
CA SER A 85 15.54 -0.31 6.49
C SER A 85 14.36 -1.28 6.48
N ALA A 86 13.88 -1.66 5.29
CA ALA A 86 12.77 -2.61 5.13
C ALA A 86 12.96 -3.90 5.97
N LYS A 87 14.19 -4.37 6.11
CA LYS A 87 14.55 -5.54 6.92
C LYS A 87 14.35 -5.33 8.43
N ARG A 88 14.59 -4.12 8.93
CA ARG A 88 14.34 -3.78 10.35
C ARG A 88 12.84 -3.65 10.61
N PHE A 89 12.11 -3.09 9.67
CA PHE A 89 10.65 -2.93 9.78
C PHE A 89 9.96 -4.29 9.93
N THR A 90 10.28 -5.26 9.07
CA THR A 90 9.68 -6.60 9.15
C THR A 90 9.97 -7.27 10.49
N THR A 91 11.14 -7.06 11.09
CA THR A 91 11.49 -7.63 12.40
C THR A 91 10.62 -7.08 13.55
N PHE A 92 10.20 -5.81 13.46
CA PHE A 92 9.31 -5.21 14.47
C PHE A 92 7.83 -5.46 14.20
N LEU A 93 7.49 -5.65 12.95
CA LEU A 93 6.10 -5.74 12.53
C LEU A 93 5.43 -7.03 12.95
N ASP A 94 6.08 -8.18 12.82
CA ASP A 94 5.54 -9.48 13.21
C ASP A 94 5.10 -9.54 14.69
N PRO A 95 5.95 -9.16 15.66
CA PRO A 95 5.51 -9.07 17.04
C PRO A 95 4.39 -8.08 17.27
N PHE A 96 4.42 -6.92 16.61
CA PHE A 96 3.35 -5.93 16.70
C PHE A 96 2.02 -6.48 16.18
N LEU A 97 2.01 -7.11 15.01
CA LEU A 97 0.80 -7.68 14.42
C LEU A 97 0.14 -8.73 15.32
N ARG A 98 0.93 -9.45 16.13
CA ARG A 98 0.41 -10.41 17.12
C ARG A 98 -0.30 -9.73 18.29
N THR A 99 -0.05 -8.45 18.55
CA THR A 99 -0.73 -7.68 19.62
C THR A 99 -2.11 -7.18 19.19
N LEU A 100 -2.42 -7.22 17.89
CA LEU A 100 -3.66 -6.75 17.33
C LEU A 100 -4.76 -7.82 17.38
N SER A 101 -6.01 -7.38 17.50
CA SER A 101 -7.15 -8.29 17.26
C SER A 101 -7.10 -8.79 15.80
N GLU A 102 -7.76 -9.91 15.55
CA GLU A 102 -7.81 -10.51 14.19
C GLU A 102 -8.31 -9.52 13.14
N ARG A 103 -9.37 -8.79 13.45
CA ARG A 103 -9.93 -7.77 12.55
C ARG A 103 -8.96 -6.61 12.30
N GLU A 104 -8.35 -6.08 13.34
CA GLU A 104 -7.36 -5.00 13.22
C GLU A 104 -6.17 -5.43 12.38
N ARG A 105 -5.65 -6.63 12.62
CA ARG A 105 -4.55 -7.23 11.87
C ARG A 105 -4.89 -7.40 10.41
N SER A 106 -6.05 -7.97 10.10
CA SER A 106 -6.50 -8.21 8.73
C SER A 106 -6.70 -6.91 7.96
N VAL A 107 -7.32 -5.90 8.56
CA VAL A 107 -7.49 -4.57 7.96
C VAL A 107 -6.14 -3.91 7.71
N PHE A 108 -5.21 -4.00 8.67
CA PHE A 108 -3.87 -3.44 8.55
C PHE A 108 -3.08 -4.11 7.41
N ILE A 109 -3.09 -5.46 7.36
CA ILE A 109 -2.39 -6.21 6.30
C ILE A 109 -2.97 -5.87 4.93
N ARG A 110 -4.28 -5.85 4.77
CA ARG A 110 -4.91 -5.49 3.49
C ARG A 110 -4.54 -4.09 3.05
N ARG A 111 -4.52 -3.11 3.96
CA ARG A 111 -4.17 -1.72 3.63
C ARG A 111 -2.71 -1.55 3.24
N TYR A 112 -1.78 -2.11 4.03
CA TYR A 112 -0.34 -1.79 3.92
C TYR A 112 0.47 -2.83 3.15
N PHE A 113 0.00 -4.07 3.07
CA PHE A 113 0.70 -5.14 2.34
C PHE A 113 -0.01 -5.52 1.04
N SER A 114 -1.33 -5.60 1.05
CA SER A 114 -2.09 -5.86 -0.18
C SER A 114 -2.41 -4.59 -0.96
N LEU A 115 -2.11 -3.41 -0.42
CA LEU A 115 -2.33 -2.08 -1.01
C LEU A 115 -3.81 -1.82 -1.38
N GLU A 116 -4.73 -2.51 -0.71
CA GLU A 116 -6.16 -2.32 -0.91
C GLU A 116 -6.60 -0.93 -0.43
N ASP A 117 -7.51 -0.31 -1.16
CA ASP A 117 -8.09 0.95 -0.72
C ASP A 117 -9.17 0.72 0.36
N VAL A 118 -9.57 1.81 1.01
CA VAL A 118 -10.53 1.72 2.12
C VAL A 118 -11.93 1.24 1.68
N ASN A 119 -12.30 1.40 0.40
CA ASN A 119 -13.58 0.92 -0.12
C ASN A 119 -13.51 -0.60 -0.34
N GLU A 120 -12.43 -1.10 -0.94
CA GLU A 120 -12.19 -2.53 -1.11
C GLU A 120 -12.19 -3.28 0.24
N ILE A 121 -11.53 -2.70 1.25
CA ILE A 121 -11.53 -3.25 2.62
C ILE A 121 -12.94 -3.18 3.23
N SER A 122 -13.65 -2.08 3.05
CA SER A 122 -15.03 -1.88 3.51
C SER A 122 -15.97 -2.96 2.97
N GLU A 123 -15.90 -3.22 1.68
CA GLU A 123 -16.69 -4.27 1.01
C GLU A 123 -16.30 -5.67 1.50
N ALA A 124 -15.01 -5.96 1.62
CA ALA A 124 -14.52 -7.28 2.04
C ALA A 124 -14.91 -7.66 3.47
N PHE A 125 -15.10 -6.68 4.36
CA PHE A 125 -15.49 -6.91 5.76
C PHE A 125 -16.95 -6.58 6.06
N ASP A 126 -17.73 -6.14 5.07
CA ASP A 126 -19.09 -5.67 5.23
C ASP A 126 -19.23 -4.62 6.36
N ILE A 127 -18.38 -3.61 6.32
CA ILE A 127 -18.36 -2.49 7.26
C ILE A 127 -18.26 -1.17 6.50
N THR A 128 -18.63 -0.07 7.15
CA THR A 128 -18.54 1.25 6.50
C THR A 128 -17.08 1.70 6.29
N VAL A 129 -16.84 2.48 5.25
CA VAL A 129 -15.53 3.12 4.97
C VAL A 129 -15.02 3.90 6.18
N ASN A 130 -15.93 4.59 6.89
CA ASN A 130 -15.56 5.32 8.11
C ASN A 130 -15.06 4.38 9.21
N HIS A 131 -15.67 3.20 9.35
CA HIS A 131 -15.22 2.19 10.32
C HIS A 131 -13.83 1.66 9.97
N VAL A 132 -13.54 1.41 8.69
CA VAL A 132 -12.18 1.05 8.23
C VAL A 132 -11.17 2.13 8.63
N ARG A 133 -11.47 3.41 8.37
CA ARG A 133 -10.60 4.55 8.73
C ARG A 133 -10.35 4.63 10.24
N VAL A 134 -11.37 4.38 11.05
CA VAL A 134 -11.25 4.34 12.52
C VAL A 134 -10.32 3.20 12.95
N ILE A 135 -10.47 2.00 12.40
CA ILE A 135 -9.59 0.86 12.68
C ILE A 135 -8.14 1.20 12.33
N LEU A 136 -7.89 1.71 11.13
CA LEU A 136 -6.55 2.10 10.67
C LEU A 136 -5.92 3.18 11.57
N THR A 137 -6.69 4.19 11.96
CA THR A 137 -6.22 5.26 12.85
C THR A 137 -5.83 4.71 14.22
N ARG A 138 -6.66 3.83 14.80
CA ARG A 138 -6.37 3.18 16.09
C ARG A 138 -5.14 2.29 16.00
N THR A 139 -5.03 1.51 14.94
CA THR A 139 -3.90 0.60 14.72
C THR A 139 -2.59 1.36 14.56
N ARG A 140 -2.58 2.47 13.82
CA ARG A 140 -1.41 3.36 13.73
C ARG A 140 -1.01 3.96 15.07
N LYS A 141 -1.97 4.37 15.89
CA LYS A 141 -1.69 4.83 17.27
C LYS A 141 -1.04 3.73 18.12
N LYS A 142 -1.56 2.50 18.04
CA LYS A 142 -0.96 1.34 18.72
C LYS A 142 0.46 1.08 18.24
N LEU A 143 0.71 1.12 16.92
CA LEU A 143 2.05 0.99 16.34
C LEU A 143 3.01 2.06 16.87
N LYS A 144 2.57 3.30 16.93
CA LYS A 144 3.39 4.41 17.46
C LYS A 144 3.79 4.20 18.92
N VAL A 145 2.88 3.71 19.75
CA VAL A 145 3.17 3.39 21.16
C VAL A 145 4.12 2.20 21.24
N TYR A 146 3.88 1.15 20.48
CA TYR A 146 4.72 -0.04 20.42
C TYR A 146 6.16 0.29 20.03
N MET A 147 6.34 1.12 18.99
CA MET A 147 7.67 1.53 18.51
C MET A 147 8.42 2.39 19.53
N LYS A 148 7.73 3.25 20.28
CA LYS A 148 8.34 4.01 21.37
C LYS A 148 8.83 3.10 22.52
N GLY A 149 8.04 2.09 22.89
CA GLY A 149 8.44 1.11 23.91
C GLY A 149 9.66 0.30 23.47
N ALA A 150 9.65 -0.22 22.25
CA ALA A 150 10.76 -0.99 21.69
C ALA A 150 12.07 -0.18 21.53
N ALA A 151 11.97 1.15 21.40
CA ALA A 151 13.14 2.04 21.38
C ALA A 151 13.77 2.24 22.76
N ASN A 152 12.95 2.23 23.84
CA ASN A 152 13.41 2.43 25.21
C ASN A 152 14.05 1.18 25.84
N GLU A 153 13.68 -0.02 25.38
CA GLU A 153 14.24 -1.28 25.91
C GLU A 153 15.65 -1.59 25.39
N ARG A 154 16.23 -0.75 24.55
CA ARG A 154 17.55 -0.92 23.92
C ARG A 154 18.58 0.13 24.34
N GLN A 155 18.29 0.93 25.37
CA GLN A 155 19.27 1.75 26.08
C GLN A 155 19.67 1.05 27.41
#